data_9db0439512c206ddc6f8b7b7086ac0dc
#
_entry.id   9db0439512c206ddc6f8b7b7086ac0dc
#
_cell.length_a   1.000
_cell.length_b   1.000
_cell.length_c   1.000
_cell.angle_alpha   90.00
_cell.angle_beta   90.00
_cell.angle_gamma   90.00
#
_symmetry.space_group_name_H-M   'P 1'
#
loop_
_entity.id
_entity.type
_entity.pdbx_description
1 polymer ?
#
loop_
_entity_poly.entity_id
_entity_poly.type
_entity_poly.pdbx_seq_one_letter_code
_entity_poly.pdbx_strand_id
1 'polypeptide(L)'
;MLLVSGILRTRSSSRGNGGLSLLEMLVVICLIGIVAAVAVGWYGGAHRDLIERVTNQRNAQEIVSLGVCATVSGADFVVPDSKQATVENLIVGTVGQHGIWKGKTFRLTSMQPETLHGALPFVKFDAGLLLYEPSGGQL
;
A
#
# COMPACT_ATOMS: atom_id res chain seq x y z
N MET A 1 76.77 -31.16 43.94
CA MET A 1 75.54 -31.65 43.30
C MET A 1 74.56 -30.50 43.34
N LEU A 2 74.53 -29.71 42.29
CA LEU A 2 73.77 -28.47 42.17
C LEU A 2 72.61 -28.67 41.19
N LEU A 3 71.39 -28.61 41.72
CA LEU A 3 70.16 -28.59 40.93
C LEU A 3 69.84 -27.15 40.52
N VAL A 4 69.97 -26.90 39.20
CA VAL A 4 69.55 -25.63 38.60
C VAL A 4 68.08 -25.75 38.26
N SER A 5 67.23 -25.08 39.00
CA SER A 5 65.81 -24.96 38.80
C SER A 5 65.55 -23.90 37.70
N GLY A 6 65.24 -24.38 36.48
CA GLY A 6 64.87 -23.54 35.37
C GLY A 6 63.43 -22.98 35.57
N ILE A 7 63.31 -21.72 35.82
CA ILE A 7 62.04 -20.99 35.89
C ILE A 7 61.57 -20.72 34.45
N LEU A 8 60.61 -21.51 33.95
CA LEU A 8 59.89 -21.23 32.73
C LEU A 8 58.96 -20.04 32.94
N ARG A 9 59.42 -18.90 32.48
CA ARG A 9 58.63 -17.66 32.46
C ARG A 9 57.60 -17.76 31.32
N THR A 10 56.41 -18.20 31.61
CA THR A 10 55.30 -18.13 30.68
C THR A 10 54.98 -16.67 30.37
N ARG A 11 55.28 -16.26 29.15
CA ARG A 11 54.98 -14.96 28.60
C ARG A 11 53.45 -14.94 28.33
N SER A 12 52.70 -14.39 29.27
CA SER A 12 51.28 -14.07 29.08
C SER A 12 51.18 -13.07 27.93
N SER A 13 50.74 -13.55 26.78
CA SER A 13 50.34 -12.72 25.65
C SER A 13 49.07 -12.00 26.06
N SER A 14 49.18 -10.80 26.58
CA SER A 14 48.10 -9.85 26.74
C SER A 14 47.56 -9.55 25.33
N ARG A 15 46.49 -10.27 24.92
CA ARG A 15 45.65 -9.80 23.82
C ARG A 15 45.08 -8.46 24.25
N GLY A 16 45.67 -7.39 23.75
CA GLY A 16 45.15 -6.05 23.90
C GLY A 16 43.72 -6.07 23.33
N ASN A 17 42.76 -5.98 24.21
CA ASN A 17 41.42 -5.51 23.82
C ASN A 17 41.63 -4.06 23.35
N GLY A 18 41.92 -3.90 22.06
CA GLY A 18 41.95 -2.60 21.43
C GLY A 18 40.54 -2.06 21.49
N GLY A 19 40.27 -1.20 22.48
CA GLY A 19 39.04 -0.42 22.49
C GLY A 19 38.97 0.35 21.16
N LEU A 20 37.82 0.30 20.50
CA LEU A 20 37.56 1.08 19.28
C LEU A 20 37.94 2.55 19.57
N SER A 21 38.76 3.15 18.73
CA SER A 21 39.11 4.56 18.80
C SER A 21 37.81 5.39 18.63
N LEU A 22 37.73 6.49 19.38
CA LEU A 22 36.59 7.43 19.27
C LEU A 22 36.37 7.85 17.80
N LEU A 23 37.47 8.03 17.06
CA LEU A 23 37.44 8.35 15.63
C LEU A 23 36.85 7.19 14.80
N GLU A 24 37.19 5.94 15.12
CA GLU A 24 36.67 4.77 14.42
C GLU A 24 35.16 4.61 14.64
N MET A 25 34.67 4.84 15.87
CA MET A 25 33.22 4.89 16.16
C MET A 25 32.53 6.02 15.41
N LEU A 26 33.16 7.20 15.32
CA LEU A 26 32.58 8.33 14.57
C LEU A 26 32.46 8.01 13.08
N VAL A 27 33.46 7.37 12.48
CA VAL A 27 33.39 6.92 11.07
C VAL A 27 32.31 5.91 10.86
N VAL A 28 32.14 4.93 11.76
CA VAL A 28 31.10 3.89 11.66
C VAL A 28 29.72 4.50 11.71
N ILE A 29 29.43 5.41 12.64
CA ILE A 29 28.10 6.04 12.71
C ILE A 29 27.83 6.95 11.50
N CYS A 30 28.84 7.61 10.94
CA CYS A 30 28.70 8.36 9.70
C CYS A 30 28.34 7.45 8.52
N LEU A 31 29.01 6.31 8.38
CA LEU A 31 28.70 5.32 7.32
C LEU A 31 27.30 4.76 7.46
N ILE A 32 26.88 4.39 8.68
CA ILE A 32 25.53 3.92 8.95
C ILE A 32 24.50 5.01 8.60
N GLY A 33 24.79 6.28 8.95
CA GLY A 33 23.92 7.40 8.63
C GLY A 33 23.71 7.59 7.12
N ILE A 34 24.78 7.48 6.33
CA ILE A 34 24.69 7.59 4.86
C ILE A 34 23.87 6.44 4.28
N VAL A 35 24.14 5.19 4.69
CA VAL A 35 23.39 4.01 4.21
C VAL A 35 21.91 4.10 4.59
N ALA A 36 21.61 4.53 5.83
CA ALA A 36 20.23 4.71 6.28
C ALA A 36 19.50 5.79 5.47
N ALA A 37 20.14 6.92 5.17
CA ALA A 37 19.55 8.00 4.38
C ALA A 37 19.17 7.54 2.97
N VAL A 38 20.02 6.77 2.29
CA VAL A 38 19.73 6.19 0.96
C VAL A 38 18.60 5.17 1.05
N ALA A 39 18.62 4.29 2.05
CA ALA A 39 17.60 3.28 2.24
C ALA A 39 16.21 3.89 2.48
N VAL A 40 16.10 4.92 3.31
CA VAL A 40 14.84 5.62 3.58
C VAL A 40 14.31 6.32 2.34
N GLY A 41 15.17 6.94 1.53
CA GLY A 41 14.77 7.59 0.28
C GLY A 41 14.17 6.61 -0.73
N TRP A 42 14.79 5.46 -0.89
CA TRP A 42 14.31 4.42 -1.81
C TRP A 42 13.01 3.74 -1.32
N TYR A 43 12.95 3.44 -0.03
CA TYR A 43 11.77 2.81 0.59
C TYR A 43 10.54 3.71 0.55
N GLY A 44 10.72 5.04 0.72
CA GLY A 44 9.61 5.99 0.72
C GLY A 44 8.86 6.07 -0.62
N GLY A 45 9.55 5.94 -1.76
CA GLY A 45 8.92 5.90 -3.09
C GLY A 45 8.06 4.65 -3.28
N ALA A 46 8.65 3.47 -3.10
CA ALA A 46 7.93 2.20 -3.26
C ALA A 46 6.72 2.07 -2.32
N HIS A 47 6.80 2.65 -1.12
CA HIS A 47 5.70 2.61 -0.17
C HIS A 47 4.51 3.50 -0.58
N ARG A 48 4.76 4.64 -1.22
CA ARG A 48 3.70 5.52 -1.73
C ARG A 48 2.90 4.84 -2.85
N ASP A 49 3.58 4.21 -3.80
CA ASP A 49 2.95 3.52 -4.92
C ASP A 49 2.06 2.36 -4.44
N LEU A 50 2.52 1.63 -3.41
CA LEU A 50 1.73 0.56 -2.79
C LEU A 50 0.48 1.11 -2.08
N ILE A 51 0.60 2.19 -1.32
CA ILE A 51 -0.54 2.82 -0.65
C ILE A 51 -1.56 3.31 -1.67
N GLU A 52 -1.11 3.98 -2.72
CA GLU A 52 -1.98 4.46 -3.79
C GLU A 52 -2.73 3.31 -4.46
N ARG A 53 -2.03 2.23 -4.82
CA ARG A 53 -2.65 1.04 -5.41
C ARG A 53 -3.70 0.40 -4.49
N VAL A 54 -3.37 0.21 -3.21
CA VAL A 54 -4.31 -0.36 -2.23
C VAL A 54 -5.53 0.54 -2.03
N THR A 55 -5.32 1.86 -2.00
CA THR A 55 -6.42 2.83 -1.91
C THR A 55 -7.33 2.75 -3.13
N ASN A 56 -6.77 2.68 -4.32
CA ASN A 56 -7.52 2.57 -5.58
C ASN A 56 -8.30 1.25 -5.66
N GLN A 57 -7.71 0.14 -5.21
CA GLN A 57 -8.40 -1.15 -5.11
C GLN A 57 -9.57 -1.11 -4.13
N ARG A 58 -9.38 -0.49 -2.96
CA ARG A 58 -10.45 -0.31 -1.97
C ARG A 58 -11.59 0.55 -2.53
N ASN A 59 -11.26 1.64 -3.19
CA ASN A 59 -12.25 2.51 -3.84
C ASN A 59 -13.04 1.74 -4.91
N ALA A 60 -12.37 0.92 -5.70
CA ALA A 60 -13.03 0.07 -6.70
C ALA A 60 -13.99 -0.94 -6.07
N GLN A 61 -13.61 -1.57 -4.96
CA GLN A 61 -14.50 -2.48 -4.22
C GLN A 61 -15.73 -1.76 -3.68
N GLU A 62 -15.58 -0.53 -3.20
CA GLU A 62 -16.70 0.28 -2.74
C GLU A 62 -17.66 0.64 -3.89
N ILE A 63 -17.13 1.04 -5.05
CA ILE A 63 -17.91 1.29 -6.27
C ILE A 63 -18.72 0.05 -6.65
N VAL A 64 -18.07 -1.11 -6.72
CA VAL A 64 -18.69 -2.35 -7.13
C VAL A 64 -19.77 -2.78 -6.14
N SER A 65 -19.49 -2.75 -4.85
CA SER A 65 -20.45 -3.16 -3.81
C SER A 65 -21.71 -2.27 -3.82
N LEU A 66 -21.53 -0.96 -3.93
CA LEU A 66 -22.64 -0.03 -4.04
C LEU A 66 -23.41 -0.20 -5.36
N GLY A 67 -22.68 -0.39 -6.47
CA GLY A 67 -23.27 -0.64 -7.78
C GLY A 67 -24.15 -1.89 -7.79
N VAL A 68 -23.69 -2.98 -7.20
CA VAL A 68 -24.50 -4.21 -7.05
C VAL A 68 -25.74 -3.94 -6.20
N CYS A 69 -25.63 -3.25 -5.07
CA CYS A 69 -26.78 -2.89 -4.24
C CYS A 69 -27.78 -2.02 -5.00
N ALA A 70 -27.30 -1.04 -5.77
CA ALA A 70 -28.13 -0.17 -6.59
C ALA A 70 -28.85 -0.96 -7.69
N THR A 71 -28.16 -1.88 -8.38
CA THR A 71 -28.74 -2.74 -9.41
C THR A 71 -29.84 -3.64 -8.84
N VAL A 72 -29.60 -4.30 -7.70
CA VAL A 72 -30.59 -5.17 -7.04
C VAL A 72 -31.83 -4.36 -6.61
N SER A 73 -31.66 -3.09 -6.22
CA SER A 73 -32.77 -2.21 -5.87
C SER A 73 -33.47 -1.58 -7.09
N GLY A 74 -33.04 -1.93 -8.31
CA GLY A 74 -33.60 -1.42 -9.56
C GLY A 74 -33.35 0.08 -9.77
N ALA A 75 -32.25 0.60 -9.24
CA ALA A 75 -31.86 1.98 -9.45
C ALA A 75 -31.37 2.19 -10.89
N ASP A 76 -31.76 3.30 -11.49
CA ASP A 76 -31.37 3.68 -12.84
C ASP A 76 -30.12 4.56 -12.79
N PHE A 77 -28.95 3.95 -12.96
CA PHE A 77 -27.65 4.62 -12.97
C PHE A 77 -26.74 4.10 -14.09
N VAL A 78 -27.12 3.03 -14.74
CA VAL A 78 -26.32 2.35 -15.76
C VAL A 78 -26.39 3.12 -17.07
N VAL A 79 -25.22 3.54 -17.57
CA VAL A 79 -25.09 4.10 -18.91
C VAL A 79 -24.50 3.02 -19.82
N PRO A 80 -25.24 2.57 -20.85
CA PRO A 80 -24.72 1.60 -21.80
C PRO A 80 -23.38 2.06 -22.39
N ASP A 81 -22.42 1.15 -22.50
CA ASP A 81 -21.10 1.37 -23.10
C ASP A 81 -20.18 2.41 -22.41
N SER A 82 -20.58 2.95 -21.26
CA SER A 82 -19.75 3.90 -20.51
C SER A 82 -19.62 3.53 -19.03
N LYS A 83 -18.52 2.85 -18.71
CA LYS A 83 -18.13 2.54 -17.32
C LYS A 83 -18.00 3.80 -16.47
N GLN A 84 -17.33 4.82 -17.02
CA GLN A 84 -17.09 6.07 -16.30
C GLN A 84 -18.39 6.80 -15.95
N ALA A 85 -19.29 7.01 -16.93
CA ALA A 85 -20.57 7.66 -16.70
C ALA A 85 -21.45 6.88 -15.71
N THR A 86 -21.43 5.54 -15.77
CA THR A 86 -22.13 4.70 -14.80
C THR A 86 -21.64 4.92 -13.38
N VAL A 87 -20.34 5.03 -13.16
CA VAL A 87 -19.76 5.28 -11.82
C VAL A 87 -19.99 6.72 -11.39
N GLU A 88 -19.91 7.69 -12.30
CA GLU A 88 -20.25 9.11 -12.00
C GLU A 88 -21.70 9.26 -11.52
N ASN A 89 -22.65 8.52 -12.13
CA ASN A 89 -24.03 8.50 -11.66
C ASN A 89 -24.16 7.99 -10.22
N LEU A 90 -23.33 7.02 -9.80
CA LEU A 90 -23.27 6.58 -8.41
C LEU A 90 -22.68 7.61 -7.45
N ILE A 91 -21.78 8.49 -7.93
CA ILE A 91 -21.24 9.60 -7.14
C ILE A 91 -22.32 10.67 -6.96
N VAL A 92 -23.04 11.01 -8.01
CA VAL A 92 -24.16 11.96 -7.95
C VAL A 92 -25.27 11.44 -7.05
N GLY A 93 -25.55 10.16 -7.15
CA GLY A 93 -26.54 9.44 -6.38
C GLY A 93 -27.73 8.99 -7.22
N THR A 94 -28.19 7.78 -6.97
CA THR A 94 -29.32 7.15 -7.65
C THR A 94 -30.33 6.63 -6.62
N VAL A 95 -31.60 6.53 -7.01
CA VAL A 95 -32.69 6.13 -6.11
C VAL A 95 -33.17 4.74 -6.44
N GLY A 96 -33.26 3.87 -5.43
CA GLY A 96 -33.81 2.53 -5.56
C GLY A 96 -35.30 2.57 -5.88
N GLN A 97 -35.73 1.71 -6.84
CA GLN A 97 -37.09 1.67 -7.34
C GLN A 97 -37.90 0.51 -6.77
N HIS A 98 -37.26 -0.55 -6.28
CA HIS A 98 -37.88 -1.80 -5.90
C HIS A 98 -37.55 -2.25 -4.48
N GLY A 99 -38.40 -3.10 -3.92
CA GLY A 99 -38.20 -3.78 -2.66
C GLY A 99 -38.15 -2.85 -1.44
N ILE A 100 -37.44 -3.29 -0.43
CA ILE A 100 -37.23 -2.57 0.85
C ILE A 100 -36.39 -1.31 0.69
N TRP A 101 -35.69 -1.18 -0.43
CA TRP A 101 -34.82 -0.06 -0.76
C TRP A 101 -35.49 1.02 -1.61
N LYS A 102 -36.79 0.88 -1.89
CA LYS A 102 -37.55 1.86 -2.67
C LYS A 102 -37.50 3.25 -1.99
N GLY A 103 -37.07 4.25 -2.76
CA GLY A 103 -36.92 5.62 -2.30
C GLY A 103 -35.65 5.88 -1.48
N LYS A 104 -34.78 4.88 -1.30
CA LYS A 104 -33.45 5.09 -0.68
C LYS A 104 -32.45 5.52 -1.73
N THR A 105 -31.61 6.48 -1.37
CA THR A 105 -30.55 6.97 -2.27
C THR A 105 -29.25 6.20 -2.06
N PHE A 106 -28.72 5.69 -3.15
CA PHE A 106 -27.39 5.06 -3.23
C PHE A 106 -26.42 6.11 -3.73
N ARG A 107 -25.43 6.47 -2.91
CA ARG A 107 -24.46 7.51 -3.25
C ARG A 107 -23.10 7.17 -2.67
N LEU A 108 -22.04 7.34 -3.47
CA LEU A 108 -20.64 7.25 -3.04
C LEU A 108 -20.23 8.57 -2.38
N THR A 109 -20.39 8.65 -1.06
CA THR A 109 -20.12 9.89 -0.28
C THR A 109 -18.65 10.04 0.06
N SER A 110 -17.91 8.92 0.09
CA SER A 110 -16.48 8.83 0.46
C SER A 110 -15.53 9.16 -0.68
N MET A 111 -16.03 9.25 -1.91
CA MET A 111 -15.23 9.38 -3.12
C MET A 111 -15.50 10.70 -3.82
N GLN A 112 -14.41 11.36 -4.25
CA GLN A 112 -14.46 12.53 -5.10
C GLN A 112 -14.20 12.15 -6.56
N PRO A 113 -14.72 12.91 -7.53
CA PRO A 113 -14.51 12.63 -8.96
C PRO A 113 -13.02 12.52 -9.35
N GLU A 114 -12.14 13.24 -8.66
CA GLU A 114 -10.70 13.22 -8.92
C GLU A 114 -10.06 11.86 -8.57
N THR A 115 -10.56 11.18 -7.55
CA THR A 115 -10.04 9.87 -7.11
C THR A 115 -10.59 8.71 -7.94
N LEU A 116 -11.60 8.98 -8.79
CA LEU A 116 -12.23 7.99 -9.62
C LEU A 116 -11.25 7.36 -10.63
N HIS A 117 -10.41 8.19 -11.27
CA HIS A 117 -9.49 7.73 -12.31
C HIS A 117 -8.56 6.61 -11.85
N GLY A 118 -8.11 6.66 -10.60
CA GLY A 118 -7.26 5.60 -10.02
C GLY A 118 -8.01 4.29 -9.76
N ALA A 119 -9.30 4.35 -9.47
CA ALA A 119 -10.12 3.18 -9.17
C ALA A 119 -10.69 2.49 -10.43
N LEU A 120 -10.93 3.21 -11.51
CA LEU A 120 -11.54 2.71 -12.75
C LEU A 120 -10.80 1.50 -13.37
N PRO A 121 -9.46 1.40 -13.37
CA PRO A 121 -8.76 0.21 -13.87
C PRO A 121 -9.16 -1.07 -13.14
N PHE A 122 -9.50 -0.98 -11.86
CA PHE A 122 -9.90 -2.11 -11.02
C PHE A 122 -11.40 -2.42 -11.07
N VAL A 123 -12.16 -1.72 -11.91
CA VAL A 123 -13.58 -1.96 -12.15
C VAL A 123 -13.78 -2.43 -13.59
N LYS A 124 -14.37 -3.61 -13.75
CA LYS A 124 -14.85 -4.12 -15.02
C LYS A 124 -16.34 -3.82 -15.16
N PHE A 125 -16.77 -3.44 -16.36
CA PHE A 125 -18.16 -3.24 -16.68
C PHE A 125 -18.59 -4.32 -17.69
N ASP A 126 -19.57 -5.15 -17.32
CA ASP A 126 -20.01 -6.26 -18.13
C ASP A 126 -21.54 -6.43 -18.00
N ALA A 127 -22.23 -6.42 -19.14
CA ALA A 127 -23.68 -6.59 -19.20
C ALA A 127 -24.49 -5.69 -18.25
N GLY A 128 -24.04 -4.46 -18.00
CA GLY A 128 -24.70 -3.53 -17.08
C GLY A 128 -24.34 -3.73 -15.61
N LEU A 129 -23.41 -4.64 -15.29
CA LEU A 129 -22.94 -4.91 -13.95
C LEU A 129 -21.50 -4.38 -13.77
N LEU A 130 -21.24 -3.81 -12.60
CA LEU A 130 -19.91 -3.45 -12.17
C LEU A 130 -19.28 -4.64 -11.43
N LEU A 131 -18.10 -5.07 -11.88
CA LEU A 131 -17.34 -6.18 -11.31
C LEU A 131 -15.97 -5.70 -10.86
N TYR A 132 -15.46 -6.25 -9.76
CA TYR A 132 -14.12 -5.95 -9.28
C TYR A 132 -13.06 -6.77 -10.01
N GLU A 133 -12.01 -6.11 -10.51
CA GLU A 133 -10.86 -6.73 -11.18
C GLU A 133 -9.55 -6.40 -10.43
N PRO A 134 -8.99 -7.34 -9.65
CA PRO A 134 -7.82 -7.09 -8.81
C PRO A 134 -6.54 -6.80 -9.61
N SER A 135 -6.46 -7.23 -10.86
CA SER A 135 -5.31 -6.99 -11.74
C SER A 135 -5.23 -5.56 -12.27
N GLY A 136 -6.32 -4.77 -12.17
CA GLY A 136 -6.38 -3.42 -12.73
C GLY A 136 -6.31 -3.38 -14.25
N GLY A 137 -6.84 -4.42 -14.93
CA GLY A 137 -6.83 -4.50 -16.39
C GLY A 137 -5.45 -4.69 -17.01
N GLN A 138 -4.46 -5.08 -16.23
CA GLN A 138 -3.18 -5.54 -16.76
C GLN A 138 -3.32 -6.99 -17.24
N LEU A 139 -3.44 -7.16 -18.53
CA LEU A 139 -3.16 -8.40 -19.25
C LEU A 139 -1.71 -8.38 -19.70
#